data_3381e25d9ac718f101a9909e0ff21e44
#
_entry.id   3381e25d9ac718f101a9909e0ff21e44
#
_cell.length_a   1.000
_cell.length_b   1.000
_cell.length_c   1.000
_cell.angle_alpha   90.00
_cell.angle_beta   90.00
_cell.angle_gamma   90.00
#
_symmetry.space_group_name_H-M   'P 1'
#
loop_
_entity.id
_entity.type
_entity.pdbx_description
1 polymer ?
#
loop_
_entity_poly.entity_id
_entity_poly.type
_entity_poly.pdbx_seq_one_letter_code
_entity_poly.pdbx_strand_id
1 'polypeptide(L)'
;MNHNHQFTGGYDFLLAGEPPYRQLVCCMVSVLSSALAHTILYSPWVIYFLCIALDKSFEELFYFWEAAMDYVLLLIFGIFLSVLGILNIKGNISTIHSYNRRKVRDEDIPKYGKAVGTGTLVIGASLVLSYLVTFWNETVIDYIVLPAMVVGLAFILYGQIKYNHGIF
;
A
#
# COMPACT_ATOMS: atom_id res chain seq x y z
N MET A 1 -5.06 18.39 62.60
CA MET A 1 -6.03 17.64 61.78
C MET A 1 -6.07 18.28 60.43
N ASN A 2 -5.34 17.70 59.47
CA ASN A 2 -5.33 18.14 58.05
C ASN A 2 -5.56 16.91 57.20
N HIS A 3 -6.75 16.81 56.64
CA HIS A 3 -7.08 15.80 55.63
C HIS A 3 -6.88 16.45 54.23
N ASN A 4 -5.75 16.20 53.64
CA ASN A 4 -5.54 16.39 52.19
C ASN A 4 -5.83 15.02 51.50
N HIS A 5 -7.04 14.84 51.02
CA HIS A 5 -7.33 13.78 50.07
C HIS A 5 -6.92 14.26 48.65
N GLN A 6 -5.76 13.81 48.22
CA GLN A 6 -5.40 13.86 46.81
C GLN A 6 -6.22 12.85 46.02
N PHE A 7 -7.08 13.34 45.16
CA PHE A 7 -7.76 12.58 44.14
C PHE A 7 -6.80 12.41 42.93
N THR A 8 -6.01 11.33 42.93
CA THR A 8 -5.17 10.94 41.78
C THR A 8 -5.35 9.44 41.51
N GLY A 9 -6.51 9.00 41.18
CA GLY A 9 -6.74 7.54 41.06
C GLY A 9 -7.79 7.11 40.06
N GLY A 10 -8.18 7.95 39.09
CA GLY A 10 -9.30 7.65 38.21
C GLY A 10 -8.97 7.09 36.82
N TYR A 11 -7.76 7.23 36.36
CA TYR A 11 -7.42 6.91 34.96
C TYR A 11 -6.61 5.61 34.78
N ASP A 12 -5.94 5.14 35.83
CA ASP A 12 -5.06 3.95 35.75
C ASP A 12 -5.83 2.62 35.73
N PHE A 13 -7.10 2.60 36.15
CA PHE A 13 -7.91 1.37 36.24
C PHE A 13 -8.54 0.96 34.90
N LEU A 14 -8.74 1.91 33.97
CA LEU A 14 -9.40 1.63 32.68
C LEU A 14 -8.43 1.08 31.62
N LEU A 15 -7.11 1.20 31.84
CA LEU A 15 -6.10 0.77 30.86
C LEU A 15 -5.42 -0.57 31.21
N ALA A 16 -5.65 -1.10 32.40
CA ALA A 16 -5.08 -2.36 32.86
C ALA A 16 -5.86 -3.58 32.32
N GLY A 17 -5.64 -3.90 31.08
CA GLY A 17 -6.28 -5.06 30.39
C GLY A 17 -6.50 -4.82 28.91
N GLU A 18 -6.23 -3.62 28.42
CA GLU A 18 -6.35 -3.28 27.02
C GLU A 18 -5.11 -3.75 26.23
N PRO A 19 -5.30 -4.27 25.03
CA PRO A 19 -4.19 -4.72 24.20
C PRO A 19 -3.22 -3.56 23.86
N PRO A 20 -1.91 -3.83 23.73
CA PRO A 20 -0.86 -2.81 23.64
C PRO A 20 -1.00 -1.84 22.46
N TYR A 21 -1.68 -2.25 21.39
CA TYR A 21 -1.97 -1.37 20.26
C TYR A 21 -2.97 -0.25 20.62
N ARG A 22 -3.91 -0.49 21.55
CA ARG A 22 -4.87 0.52 22.00
C ARG A 22 -4.21 1.63 22.80
N GLN A 23 -3.20 1.28 23.60
CA GLN A 23 -2.37 2.25 24.30
C GLN A 23 -1.53 3.08 23.33
N LEU A 24 -0.98 2.45 22.29
CA LEU A 24 -0.23 3.14 21.22
C LEU A 24 -1.14 4.08 20.41
N VAL A 25 -2.34 3.66 20.07
CA VAL A 25 -3.31 4.51 19.37
C VAL A 25 -3.76 5.68 20.23
N CYS A 26 -4.03 5.48 21.52
CA CYS A 26 -4.33 6.58 22.44
C CYS A 26 -3.16 7.55 22.59
N CYS A 27 -1.92 7.07 22.67
CA CYS A 27 -0.73 7.91 22.69
C CYS A 27 -0.53 8.66 21.36
N MET A 28 -0.72 8.02 20.22
CA MET A 28 -0.62 8.67 18.91
C MET A 28 -1.73 9.71 18.70
N VAL A 29 -2.97 9.40 19.10
CA VAL A 29 -4.08 10.36 19.04
C VAL A 29 -3.86 11.54 19.97
N SER A 30 -3.31 11.33 21.17
CA SER A 30 -2.98 12.44 22.10
C SER A 30 -1.80 13.28 21.60
N VAL A 31 -0.80 12.68 20.96
CA VAL A 31 0.33 13.41 20.35
C VAL A 31 -0.11 14.15 19.10
N LEU A 32 -0.93 13.54 18.24
CA LEU A 32 -1.52 14.20 17.07
C LEU A 32 -2.49 15.32 17.46
N SER A 33 -3.30 15.12 18.53
CA SER A 33 -4.21 16.16 19.02
C SER A 33 -3.45 17.35 19.62
N SER A 34 -2.31 17.12 20.29
CA SER A 34 -1.46 18.19 20.80
C SER A 34 -0.72 18.94 19.68
N ALA A 35 -0.33 18.26 18.60
CA ALA A 35 0.32 18.87 17.44
C ALA A 35 -0.67 19.63 16.52
N LEU A 36 -1.91 19.13 16.38
CA LEU A 36 -2.98 19.76 15.62
C LEU A 36 -3.72 20.87 16.40
N ALA A 37 -3.64 20.88 17.73
CA ALA A 37 -4.22 21.92 18.58
C ALA A 37 -3.67 23.31 18.31
N HIS A 38 -2.50 23.41 17.67
CA HIS A 38 -1.89 24.69 17.33
C HIS A 38 -2.23 25.23 15.94
N THR A 39 -2.90 24.49 15.07
CA THR A 39 -3.02 24.95 13.69
C THR A 39 -4.38 24.93 13.04
N ILE A 40 -5.39 24.15 13.42
CA ILE A 40 -6.67 24.18 12.69
C ILE A 40 -7.85 23.65 13.54
N LEU A 41 -8.78 24.56 13.89
CA LEU A 41 -10.21 24.37 14.08
C LEU A 41 -10.66 23.16 14.93
N TYR A 42 -10.79 23.39 16.22
CA TYR A 42 -11.69 22.63 17.08
C TYR A 42 -13.15 22.81 16.61
N SER A 43 -13.53 22.10 15.54
CA SER A 43 -14.94 21.88 15.30
C SER A 43 -15.41 20.86 16.33
N PRO A 44 -16.45 21.13 17.13
CA PRO A 44 -17.05 20.16 18.04
C PRO A 44 -17.45 18.86 17.36
N TRP A 45 -17.64 18.89 16.05
CA TRP A 45 -17.91 17.74 15.21
C TRP A 45 -16.71 16.79 15.05
N VAL A 46 -15.48 17.30 15.02
CA VAL A 46 -14.28 16.48 14.95
C VAL A 46 -14.06 15.74 16.26
N ILE A 47 -14.29 16.41 17.39
CA ILE A 47 -14.19 15.78 18.73
C ILE A 47 -15.32 14.76 18.93
N TYR A 48 -16.53 15.07 18.48
CA TYR A 48 -17.66 14.14 18.52
C TYR A 48 -17.42 12.93 17.62
N PHE A 49 -16.87 13.13 16.42
CA PHE A 49 -16.47 12.04 15.53
C PHE A 49 -15.32 11.22 16.11
N LEU A 50 -14.34 11.86 16.76
CA LEU A 50 -13.25 11.18 17.45
C LEU A 50 -13.75 10.36 18.67
N CYS A 51 -14.72 10.88 19.43
CA CYS A 51 -15.31 10.15 20.55
C CYS A 51 -16.17 8.97 20.09
N ILE A 52 -16.94 9.11 19.02
CA ILE A 52 -17.67 7.99 18.42
C ILE A 52 -16.69 6.98 17.82
N ALA A 53 -15.57 7.46 17.29
CA ALA A 53 -14.50 6.66 16.74
C ALA A 53 -13.76 5.81 17.79
N LEU A 54 -13.87 6.11 19.07
CA LEU A 54 -13.27 5.34 20.16
C LEU A 54 -14.18 4.22 20.68
N ASP A 55 -15.40 4.10 20.16
CA ASP A 55 -16.31 3.00 20.49
C ASP A 55 -16.06 1.79 19.55
N LYS A 56 -16.51 0.61 19.98
CA LYS A 56 -16.28 -0.70 19.36
C LYS A 56 -16.62 -0.76 17.86
N SER A 57 -17.55 0.07 17.39
CA SER A 57 -17.91 0.23 15.97
C SER A 57 -16.80 0.85 15.12
N PHE A 58 -15.82 1.52 15.73
CA PHE A 58 -14.72 2.12 14.98
C PHE A 58 -13.61 1.12 14.63
N GLU A 59 -13.40 0.10 15.44
CA GLU A 59 -12.45 -0.96 15.10
C GLU A 59 -12.87 -1.65 13.80
N GLU A 60 -14.16 -1.99 13.66
CA GLU A 60 -14.69 -2.60 12.43
C GLU A 60 -14.60 -1.65 11.23
N LEU A 61 -14.90 -0.37 11.44
CA LEU A 61 -14.80 0.65 10.37
C LEU A 61 -13.34 0.90 9.97
N PHE A 62 -12.42 0.89 10.94
CA PHE A 62 -10.99 1.07 10.69
C PHE A 62 -10.41 -0.13 9.94
N TYR A 63 -10.73 -1.36 10.34
CA TYR A 63 -10.33 -2.56 9.60
C TYR A 63 -10.93 -2.59 8.20
N PHE A 64 -12.18 -2.19 8.04
CA PHE A 64 -12.81 -2.08 6.73
C PHE A 64 -12.12 -1.01 5.86
N TRP A 65 -11.76 0.13 6.43
CA TRP A 65 -11.06 1.21 5.74
C TRP A 65 -9.64 0.80 5.35
N GLU A 66 -8.91 0.16 6.26
CA GLU A 66 -7.56 -0.35 6.02
C GLU A 66 -7.57 -1.40 4.88
N ALA A 67 -8.44 -2.39 4.96
CA ALA A 67 -8.61 -3.37 3.90
C ALA A 67 -9.06 -2.73 2.57
N ALA A 68 -10.00 -1.79 2.59
CA ALA A 68 -10.44 -1.09 1.40
C ALA A 68 -9.31 -0.27 0.75
N MET A 69 -8.47 0.38 1.56
CA MET A 69 -7.30 1.13 1.07
C MET A 69 -6.26 0.22 0.44
N ASP A 70 -5.98 -0.93 1.03
CA ASP A 70 -5.04 -1.92 0.48
C ASP A 70 -5.50 -2.43 -0.87
N TYR A 71 -6.78 -2.74 -1.03
CA TYR A 71 -7.33 -3.19 -2.32
C TYR A 71 -7.36 -2.08 -3.36
N VAL A 72 -7.65 -0.83 -2.98
CA VAL A 72 -7.61 0.32 -3.90
C VAL A 72 -6.18 0.61 -4.34
N LEU A 73 -5.20 0.52 -3.43
CA LEU A 73 -3.78 0.65 -3.78
C LEU A 73 -3.34 -0.43 -4.76
N LEU A 74 -3.78 -1.68 -4.55
CA LEU A 74 -3.51 -2.79 -5.47
C LEU A 74 -4.02 -2.49 -6.88
N LEU A 75 -5.25 -1.96 -7.01
CA LEU A 75 -5.83 -1.56 -8.28
C LEU A 75 -5.04 -0.43 -8.94
N ILE A 76 -4.72 0.63 -8.19
CA ILE A 76 -3.97 1.78 -8.71
C ILE A 76 -2.60 1.33 -9.21
N PHE A 77 -1.87 0.55 -8.42
CA PHE A 77 -0.57 0.00 -8.81
C PHE A 77 -0.69 -0.94 -10.01
N GLY A 78 -1.70 -1.79 -10.05
CA GLY A 78 -1.96 -2.70 -11.17
C GLY A 78 -2.20 -1.94 -12.47
N ILE A 79 -3.04 -0.91 -12.45
CA ILE A 79 -3.30 -0.04 -13.62
C ILE A 79 -2.02 0.67 -14.03
N PHE A 80 -1.29 1.26 -13.09
CA PHE A 80 -0.05 1.97 -13.35
C PHE A 80 0.99 1.07 -14.04
N LEU A 81 1.24 -0.12 -13.50
CA LEU A 81 2.17 -1.09 -14.10
C LEU A 81 1.68 -1.58 -15.46
N SER A 82 0.37 -1.77 -15.64
CA SER A 82 -0.20 -2.17 -16.93
C SER A 82 0.03 -1.10 -18.00
N VAL A 83 -0.19 0.16 -17.66
CA VAL A 83 0.09 1.28 -18.58
C VAL A 83 1.58 1.34 -18.95
N LEU A 84 2.48 1.24 -17.95
CA LEU A 84 3.92 1.20 -18.21
C LEU A 84 4.31 0.01 -19.09
N GLY A 85 3.74 -1.17 -18.84
CA GLY A 85 3.94 -2.36 -19.64
C GLY A 85 3.55 -2.15 -21.11
N ILE A 86 2.37 -1.57 -21.35
CA ILE A 86 1.89 -1.24 -22.71
C ILE A 86 2.80 -0.23 -23.42
N LEU A 87 3.25 0.82 -22.71
CA LEU A 87 4.15 1.82 -23.26
C LEU A 87 5.48 1.19 -23.68
N ASN A 88 6.04 0.31 -22.84
CA ASN A 88 7.28 -0.40 -23.13
C ASN A 88 7.12 -1.35 -24.32
N ILE A 89 5.99 -2.09 -24.42
CA ILE A 89 5.70 -2.95 -25.58
C ILE A 89 5.66 -2.15 -26.88
N LYS A 90 5.14 -0.91 -26.83
CA LYS A 90 5.12 0.00 -28.00
C LYS A 90 6.49 0.59 -28.35
N GLY A 91 7.55 0.18 -27.67
CA GLY A 91 8.92 0.62 -27.91
C GLY A 91 9.33 1.88 -27.15
N ASN A 92 8.46 2.43 -26.32
CA ASN A 92 8.82 3.56 -25.47
C ASN A 92 9.48 3.08 -24.17
N ILE A 93 10.78 2.85 -24.23
CA ILE A 93 11.60 2.43 -23.09
C ILE A 93 12.06 3.57 -22.19
N SER A 94 11.58 4.80 -22.41
CA SER A 94 11.96 5.96 -21.59
C SER A 94 11.51 5.81 -20.12
N THR A 95 10.46 5.03 -19.88
CA THR A 95 9.96 4.69 -18.55
C THR A 95 10.87 3.73 -17.78
N ILE A 96 11.76 3.02 -18.49
CA ILE A 96 12.76 2.16 -17.87
C ILE A 96 13.96 3.03 -17.49
N HIS A 97 14.39 2.92 -16.24
CA HIS A 97 15.50 3.69 -15.72
C HIS A 97 16.74 3.56 -16.63
N SER A 98 17.40 4.67 -16.94
CA SER A 98 18.53 4.73 -17.91
C SER A 98 19.64 3.72 -17.61
N TYR A 99 19.87 3.43 -16.32
CA TYR A 99 20.82 2.42 -15.88
C TYR A 99 20.47 1.01 -16.39
N ASN A 100 19.19 0.64 -16.34
CA ASN A 100 18.72 -0.69 -16.72
C ASN A 100 18.64 -0.92 -18.24
N ARG A 101 18.81 0.12 -19.05
CA ARG A 101 18.80 0.06 -20.53
C ARG A 101 20.10 0.50 -21.17
N ARG A 102 21.15 0.66 -20.38
CA ARG A 102 22.42 1.29 -20.78
C ARG A 102 23.15 0.57 -21.91
N LYS A 103 23.01 -0.76 -21.96
CA LYS A 103 23.73 -1.59 -22.94
C LYS A 103 22.83 -2.07 -24.10
N VAL A 104 21.55 -1.64 -24.11
CA VAL A 104 20.62 -2.01 -25.19
C VAL A 104 20.98 -1.25 -26.46
N ARG A 105 21.20 -1.99 -27.56
CA ARG A 105 21.44 -1.40 -28.87
C ARG A 105 20.15 -0.82 -29.42
N ASP A 106 20.27 0.23 -30.25
CA ASP A 106 19.12 0.91 -30.87
C ASP A 106 18.23 -0.07 -31.66
N GLU A 107 18.84 -1.03 -32.36
CA GLU A 107 18.15 -2.08 -33.13
C GLU A 107 17.35 -3.07 -32.27
N ASP A 108 17.75 -3.23 -31.02
CA ASP A 108 17.12 -4.16 -30.07
C ASP A 108 16.13 -3.48 -29.13
N ILE A 109 16.03 -2.16 -29.14
CA ILE A 109 15.07 -1.40 -28.32
C ILE A 109 13.64 -1.94 -28.41
N PRO A 110 13.08 -2.23 -29.61
CA PRO A 110 11.72 -2.76 -29.70
C PRO A 110 11.58 -4.15 -29.09
N LYS A 111 12.57 -5.01 -29.23
CA LYS A 111 12.56 -6.38 -28.68
C LYS A 111 12.72 -6.38 -27.16
N TYR A 112 13.63 -5.54 -26.66
CA TYR A 112 13.84 -5.31 -25.25
C TYR A 112 12.58 -4.75 -24.59
N GLY A 113 12.02 -3.68 -25.16
CA GLY A 113 10.78 -3.06 -24.68
C GLY A 113 9.61 -4.05 -24.67
N LYS A 114 9.50 -4.90 -25.70
CA LYS A 114 8.48 -5.95 -25.76
C LYS A 114 8.66 -7.00 -24.65
N ALA A 115 9.88 -7.45 -24.40
CA ALA A 115 10.14 -8.45 -23.35
C ALA A 115 9.85 -7.88 -21.96
N VAL A 116 10.47 -6.75 -21.60
CA VAL A 116 10.30 -6.11 -20.29
C VAL A 116 8.86 -5.63 -20.10
N GLY A 117 8.28 -5.02 -21.17
CA GLY A 117 6.90 -4.54 -21.13
C GLY A 117 5.88 -5.66 -20.95
N THR A 118 6.08 -6.82 -21.59
CA THR A 118 5.21 -7.99 -21.38
C THR A 118 5.28 -8.48 -19.93
N GLY A 119 6.48 -8.58 -19.35
CA GLY A 119 6.63 -8.94 -17.94
C GLY A 119 5.94 -7.96 -17.00
N THR A 120 6.14 -6.67 -17.22
CA THR A 120 5.49 -5.62 -16.43
C THR A 120 3.97 -5.64 -16.59
N LEU A 121 3.46 -5.89 -17.81
CA LEU A 121 2.02 -5.99 -18.07
C LEU A 121 1.40 -7.21 -17.39
N VAL A 122 2.07 -8.36 -17.40
CA VAL A 122 1.59 -9.57 -16.71
C VAL A 122 1.44 -9.32 -15.22
N ILE A 123 2.43 -8.68 -14.59
CA ILE A 123 2.38 -8.31 -13.17
C ILE A 123 1.22 -7.31 -12.94
N GLY A 124 1.15 -6.24 -13.71
CA GLY A 124 0.11 -5.22 -13.55
C GLY A 124 -1.30 -5.78 -13.75
N ALA A 125 -1.50 -6.59 -14.79
CA ALA A 125 -2.79 -7.22 -15.07
C ALA A 125 -3.21 -8.21 -13.96
N SER A 126 -2.27 -8.95 -13.36
CA SER A 126 -2.56 -9.83 -12.24
C SER A 126 -3.04 -9.08 -11.00
N LEU A 127 -2.46 -7.91 -10.71
CA LEU A 127 -2.90 -7.06 -9.60
C LEU A 127 -4.31 -6.50 -9.83
N VAL A 128 -4.62 -6.06 -11.06
CA VAL A 128 -5.98 -5.63 -11.41
C VAL A 128 -6.98 -6.78 -11.30
N LEU A 129 -6.61 -7.96 -11.80
CA LEU A 129 -7.45 -9.16 -11.72
C LEU A 129 -7.67 -9.57 -10.26
N SER A 130 -6.64 -9.52 -9.43
CA SER A 130 -6.72 -9.81 -8.00
C SER A 130 -7.71 -8.88 -7.30
N TYR A 131 -7.67 -7.58 -7.58
CA TYR A 131 -8.66 -6.65 -7.08
C TYR A 131 -10.10 -7.06 -7.45
N LEU A 132 -10.33 -7.46 -8.68
CA LEU A 132 -11.67 -7.88 -9.12
C LEU A 132 -12.12 -9.17 -8.41
N VAL A 133 -11.19 -10.11 -8.18
CA VAL A 133 -11.49 -11.41 -7.54
C VAL A 133 -11.72 -11.27 -6.04
N THR A 134 -11.18 -10.23 -5.39
CA THR A 134 -11.39 -9.95 -3.96
C THR A 134 -12.87 -9.93 -3.58
N PHE A 135 -13.74 -9.44 -4.48
CA PHE A 135 -15.18 -9.39 -4.23
C PHE A 135 -15.86 -10.78 -4.14
N TRP A 136 -15.19 -11.84 -4.59
CA TRP A 136 -15.71 -13.21 -4.52
C TRP A 136 -14.96 -14.08 -3.52
N ASN A 137 -13.64 -13.99 -3.49
CA ASN A 137 -12.82 -14.83 -2.61
C ASN A 137 -11.41 -14.28 -2.45
N GLU A 138 -11.08 -13.81 -1.26
CA GLU A 138 -9.77 -13.24 -0.94
C GLU A 138 -8.62 -14.26 -1.04
N THR A 139 -8.88 -15.52 -0.70
CA THR A 139 -7.83 -16.57 -0.70
C THR A 139 -7.28 -16.89 -2.08
N VAL A 140 -7.98 -16.50 -3.15
CA VAL A 140 -7.56 -16.74 -4.54
C VAL A 140 -6.48 -15.75 -4.99
N ILE A 141 -6.30 -14.63 -4.30
CA ILE A 141 -5.35 -13.58 -4.67
C ILE A 141 -3.93 -14.13 -4.81
N ASP A 142 -3.46 -14.88 -3.82
CA ASP A 142 -2.11 -15.44 -3.81
C ASP A 142 -1.86 -16.40 -4.97
N TYR A 143 -2.87 -17.19 -5.34
CA TYR A 143 -2.80 -18.12 -6.46
C TYR A 143 -2.72 -17.42 -7.82
N ILE A 144 -3.15 -16.17 -7.92
CA ILE A 144 -3.06 -15.36 -9.13
C ILE A 144 -1.75 -14.56 -9.14
N VAL A 145 -1.45 -13.85 -8.06
CA VAL A 145 -0.32 -12.91 -7.99
C VAL A 145 1.02 -13.63 -8.02
N LEU A 146 1.20 -14.69 -7.22
CA LEU A 146 2.49 -15.37 -7.12
C LEU A 146 2.96 -15.97 -8.45
N PRO A 147 2.14 -16.74 -9.19
CA PRO A 147 2.55 -17.25 -10.50
C PRO A 147 2.79 -16.13 -11.51
N ALA A 148 1.95 -15.09 -11.52
CA ALA A 148 2.12 -13.96 -12.43
C ALA A 148 3.40 -13.17 -12.15
N MET A 149 3.76 -13.00 -10.87
CA MET A 149 5.04 -12.40 -10.46
C MET A 149 6.23 -13.20 -10.99
N VAL A 150 6.21 -14.53 -10.83
CA VAL A 150 7.28 -15.42 -11.32
C VAL A 150 7.41 -15.31 -12.84
N VAL A 151 6.29 -15.41 -13.56
CA VAL A 151 6.27 -15.32 -15.03
C VAL A 151 6.70 -13.91 -15.49
N GLY A 152 6.16 -12.86 -14.87
CA GLY A 152 6.50 -11.48 -15.22
C GLY A 152 7.98 -11.16 -14.99
N LEU A 153 8.54 -11.58 -13.85
CA LEU A 153 9.96 -11.44 -13.56
C LEU A 153 10.82 -12.24 -14.53
N ALA A 154 10.41 -13.44 -14.93
CA ALA A 154 11.13 -14.25 -15.94
C ALA A 154 11.22 -13.50 -17.27
N PHE A 155 10.14 -12.85 -17.73
CA PHE A 155 10.16 -12.03 -18.95
C PHE A 155 11.09 -10.81 -18.82
N ILE A 156 11.06 -10.13 -17.68
CA ILE A 156 11.93 -8.99 -17.40
C ILE A 156 13.40 -9.42 -17.40
N LEU A 157 13.74 -10.49 -16.69
CA LEU A 157 15.08 -11.05 -16.64
C LEU A 157 15.55 -11.51 -18.03
N TYR A 158 14.69 -12.18 -18.78
CA TYR A 158 14.99 -12.56 -20.16
C TYR A 158 15.36 -11.35 -21.00
N GLY A 159 14.58 -10.28 -20.92
CA GLY A 159 14.87 -9.02 -21.61
C GLY A 159 16.22 -8.43 -21.20
N GLN A 160 16.52 -8.39 -19.91
CA GLN A 160 17.77 -7.89 -19.37
C GLN A 160 18.97 -8.71 -19.83
N ILE A 161 18.92 -10.02 -19.72
CA ILE A 161 20.05 -10.89 -20.07
C ILE A 161 20.29 -10.87 -21.58
N LYS A 162 19.22 -10.99 -22.36
CA LYS A 162 19.32 -11.17 -23.81
C LYS A 162 19.66 -9.89 -24.57
N TYR A 163 19.07 -8.76 -24.21
CA TYR A 163 19.16 -7.51 -24.96
C TYR A 163 20.00 -6.44 -24.28
N ASN A 164 20.07 -6.44 -22.96
CA ASN A 164 20.92 -5.51 -22.19
C ASN A 164 22.28 -6.10 -21.83
N HIS A 165 22.56 -7.37 -22.21
CA HIS A 165 23.81 -8.07 -21.93
C HIS A 165 24.22 -8.12 -20.46
N GLY A 166 23.26 -8.18 -19.55
CA GLY A 166 23.48 -8.33 -18.12
C GLY A 166 22.44 -7.61 -17.26
N ILE A 167 22.45 -7.95 -15.99
CA ILE A 167 21.55 -7.36 -14.98
C ILE A 167 22.14 -6.03 -14.45
N PHE A 168 23.46 -5.81 -14.64
CA PHE A 168 24.23 -4.65 -14.18
C PHE A 168 25.04 -4.02 -15.31
#